data_bdf141627746c7fbdc72ce59517a10c3
#
_entry.id   bdf141627746c7fbdc72ce59517a10c3
#
_cell.length_a   1.000
_cell.length_b   1.000
_cell.length_c   1.000
_cell.angle_alpha   90.00
_cell.angle_beta   90.00
_cell.angle_gamma   90.00
#
_symmetry.space_group_name_H-M   'P 1'
#
loop_
_entity.id
_entity.type
_entity.pdbx_description
1 polymer ?
#
loop_
_entity_poly.entity_id
_entity_poly.type
_entity_poly.pdbx_seq_one_letter_code
_entity_poly.pdbx_strand_id
1 'polypeptide(L)'
;MKRRDFLSKAGVAGATTAAAATTLATPAIAQDRIEIAMVATWGRDFPGLGTGAQRFASRLGDVSDGRIQVTYYAAGERVGAFDSFDEVASGNAQAYHAADYYWKGKHPGWAYFTAVPFGHSYSEMESWINWMGGQELWDELAGEFGLKCMACGNTGVQWGGWFNKEINSGDDL
;
A
#
# COMPACT_ATOMS: atom_id res chain seq x y z
N MET A 1 -60.06 26.89 -35.87
CA MET A 1 -58.83 27.16 -35.04
C MET A 1 -58.05 28.27 -35.75
N LYS A 2 -57.84 29.41 -35.08
CA LYS A 2 -57.11 30.54 -35.68
C LYS A 2 -55.57 30.25 -35.54
N ARG A 3 -54.83 30.59 -36.60
CA ARG A 3 -53.35 30.38 -36.62
C ARG A 3 -52.58 30.89 -35.37
N ARG A 4 -53.13 31.91 -34.74
CA ARG A 4 -52.61 32.51 -33.52
C ARG A 4 -52.64 31.55 -32.30
N ASP A 5 -53.70 30.74 -32.19
CA ASP A 5 -53.90 29.82 -31.08
C ASP A 5 -52.93 28.57 -31.18
N PHE A 6 -52.52 28.25 -32.40
CA PHE A 6 -51.53 27.18 -32.64
C PHE A 6 -50.12 27.62 -32.25
N LEU A 7 -49.73 28.84 -32.58
CA LEU A 7 -48.44 29.38 -32.29
C LEU A 7 -48.20 29.62 -30.78
N SER A 8 -49.24 30.07 -30.07
CA SER A 8 -49.17 30.26 -28.61
C SER A 8 -49.03 28.92 -27.86
N LYS A 9 -49.70 27.87 -28.34
CA LYS A 9 -49.58 26.52 -27.75
C LYS A 9 -48.27 25.83 -28.09
N ALA A 10 -47.71 26.08 -29.29
CA ALA A 10 -46.41 25.58 -29.68
C ALA A 10 -45.25 26.23 -28.88
N GLY A 11 -45.36 27.52 -28.53
CA GLY A 11 -44.40 28.24 -27.72
C GLY A 11 -44.28 27.74 -26.27
N VAL A 12 -45.40 27.32 -25.67
CA VAL A 12 -45.43 26.79 -24.30
C VAL A 12 -44.92 25.36 -24.25
N ALA A 13 -45.15 24.55 -25.27
CA ALA A 13 -44.62 23.19 -25.35
C ALA A 13 -43.08 23.17 -25.61
N GLY A 14 -42.54 24.18 -26.30
CA GLY A 14 -41.10 24.32 -26.53
C GLY A 14 -40.31 24.77 -25.28
N ALA A 15 -40.94 25.54 -24.39
CA ALA A 15 -40.27 26.02 -23.17
C ALA A 15 -40.17 24.95 -22.08
N THR A 16 -41.07 23.97 -22.04
CA THR A 16 -41.02 22.88 -21.06
C THR A 16 -40.05 21.77 -21.44
N THR A 17 -39.74 21.61 -22.73
CA THR A 17 -38.69 20.65 -23.18
C THR A 17 -37.30 21.21 -23.08
N ALA A 18 -37.08 22.53 -23.06
CA ALA A 18 -35.76 23.13 -22.88
C ALA A 18 -35.26 23.09 -21.42
N ALA A 19 -36.17 23.01 -20.43
CA ALA A 19 -35.80 22.92 -19.01
C ALA A 19 -35.40 21.50 -18.57
N ALA A 20 -35.73 20.46 -19.35
CA ALA A 20 -35.36 19.07 -19.05
C ALA A 20 -34.01 18.66 -19.66
N ALA A 21 -33.38 19.51 -20.49
CA ALA A 21 -32.11 19.17 -21.17
C ALA A 21 -30.86 19.71 -20.49
N THR A 22 -30.95 20.30 -19.30
CA THR A 22 -29.80 20.88 -18.59
C THR A 22 -29.25 20.02 -17.44
N THR A 23 -29.72 18.81 -17.28
CA THR A 23 -28.89 17.81 -16.61
C THR A 23 -27.98 17.15 -17.66
N LEU A 24 -27.10 17.93 -18.26
CA LEU A 24 -25.89 17.36 -18.84
C LEU A 24 -25.23 16.62 -17.69
N ALA A 25 -25.36 15.29 -17.72
CA ALA A 25 -24.51 14.46 -16.91
C ALA A 25 -23.10 14.99 -17.12
N THR A 26 -22.51 15.55 -16.06
CA THR A 26 -21.09 15.86 -16.06
C THR A 26 -20.43 14.62 -16.64
N PRO A 27 -19.65 14.73 -17.75
CA PRO A 27 -18.98 13.54 -18.26
C PRO A 27 -18.26 12.96 -17.06
N ALA A 28 -18.58 11.72 -16.69
CA ALA A 28 -17.78 10.96 -15.78
C ALA A 28 -16.44 10.89 -16.51
N ILE A 29 -15.56 11.85 -16.22
CA ILE A 29 -14.15 11.73 -16.57
C ILE A 29 -13.81 10.42 -15.86
N ALA A 30 -13.63 9.36 -16.66
CA ALA A 30 -13.04 8.14 -16.15
C ALA A 30 -11.67 8.57 -15.67
N GLN A 31 -11.58 8.95 -14.40
CA GLN A 31 -10.32 9.18 -13.75
C GLN A 31 -9.67 7.80 -13.83
N ASP A 32 -8.53 7.75 -14.52
CA ASP A 32 -7.74 6.51 -14.61
C ASP A 32 -7.49 6.04 -13.18
N ARG A 33 -8.29 5.07 -12.74
CA ARG A 33 -8.15 4.47 -11.42
C ARG A 33 -6.93 3.59 -11.44
N ILE A 34 -6.11 3.77 -10.43
CA ILE A 34 -4.95 2.91 -10.17
C ILE A 34 -5.38 1.89 -9.13
N GLU A 35 -5.50 0.64 -9.56
CA GLU A 35 -5.80 -0.48 -8.68
C GLU A 35 -4.48 -1.11 -8.21
N ILE A 36 -4.32 -1.22 -6.89
CA ILE A 36 -3.14 -1.80 -6.26
C ILE A 36 -3.57 -3.02 -5.45
N ALA A 37 -3.11 -4.20 -5.83
CA ALA A 37 -3.16 -5.37 -4.99
C ALA A 37 -1.96 -5.33 -4.05
N MET A 38 -2.21 -5.22 -2.73
CA MET A 38 -1.18 -5.25 -1.70
C MET A 38 -1.28 -6.56 -0.93
N VAL A 39 -0.25 -7.39 -0.99
CA VAL A 39 -0.13 -8.64 -0.24
C VAL A 39 0.72 -8.43 1.01
N ALA A 40 0.46 -9.14 2.09
CA ALA A 40 1.16 -8.95 3.35
C ALA A 40 1.63 -10.26 3.97
N THR A 41 2.68 -10.16 4.79
CA THR A 41 3.22 -11.30 5.54
C THR A 41 2.53 -11.52 6.88
N TRP A 42 1.66 -10.60 7.30
CA TRP A 42 0.94 -10.67 8.57
C TRP A 42 -0.56 -10.84 8.37
N GLY A 43 -1.21 -11.39 9.39
CA GLY A 43 -2.66 -11.59 9.40
C GLY A 43 -3.43 -10.28 9.35
N ARG A 44 -4.69 -10.36 8.91
CA ARG A 44 -5.64 -9.25 8.99
C ARG A 44 -5.83 -8.85 10.44
N ASP A 45 -5.89 -7.55 10.69
CA ASP A 45 -6.04 -6.95 12.02
C ASP A 45 -4.92 -7.28 13.02
N PHE A 46 -3.81 -7.86 12.54
CA PHE A 46 -2.64 -8.05 13.40
C PHE A 46 -2.17 -6.70 13.95
N PRO A 47 -2.04 -6.57 15.29
CA PRO A 47 -1.75 -5.30 15.92
C PRO A 47 -0.49 -4.61 15.37
N GLY A 48 -0.63 -3.35 15.00
CA GLY A 48 0.45 -2.55 14.42
C GLY A 48 0.71 -2.87 12.95
N LEU A 49 1.12 -4.08 12.63
CA LEU A 49 1.55 -4.46 11.28
C LEU A 49 0.37 -4.62 10.32
N GLY A 50 -0.59 -5.50 10.62
CA GLY A 50 -1.79 -5.68 9.79
C GLY A 50 -2.68 -4.44 9.77
N THR A 51 -3.00 -3.89 10.95
CA THR A 51 -3.83 -2.69 11.07
C THR A 51 -3.17 -1.45 10.47
N GLY A 52 -1.85 -1.34 10.53
CA GLY A 52 -1.08 -0.27 9.91
C GLY A 52 -1.19 -0.29 8.39
N ALA A 53 -0.99 -1.45 7.77
CA ALA A 53 -1.11 -1.63 6.33
C ALA A 53 -2.54 -1.37 5.83
N GLN A 54 -3.56 -1.85 6.54
CA GLN A 54 -4.97 -1.57 6.23
C GLN A 54 -5.28 -0.07 6.28
N ARG A 55 -4.76 0.63 7.31
CA ARG A 55 -4.91 2.09 7.43
C ARG A 55 -4.20 2.82 6.29
N PHE A 56 -2.99 2.39 5.92
CA PHE A 56 -2.26 2.95 4.79
C PHE A 56 -3.06 2.80 3.49
N ALA A 57 -3.58 1.61 3.23
CA ALA A 57 -4.42 1.32 2.07
C ALA A 57 -5.64 2.25 1.99
N SER A 58 -6.37 2.39 3.10
CA SER A 58 -7.52 3.31 3.19
C SER A 58 -7.12 4.77 2.95
N ARG A 59 -6.02 5.22 3.58
CA ARG A 59 -5.55 6.61 3.46
C ARG A 59 -5.14 6.97 2.04
N LEU A 60 -4.54 6.05 1.29
CA LEU A 60 -4.23 6.29 -0.12
C LEU A 60 -5.50 6.56 -0.95
N GLY A 61 -6.58 5.83 -0.69
CA GLY A 61 -7.87 6.11 -1.27
C GLY A 61 -8.37 7.53 -0.95
N ASP A 62 -8.34 7.89 0.33
CA ASP A 62 -8.80 9.20 0.80
C ASP A 62 -8.02 10.36 0.20
N VAL A 63 -6.67 10.32 0.26
CA VAL A 63 -5.82 11.43 -0.20
C VAL A 63 -5.75 11.55 -1.72
N SER A 64 -6.11 10.49 -2.44
CA SER A 64 -6.16 10.48 -3.90
C SER A 64 -7.54 10.79 -4.47
N ASP A 65 -8.52 11.12 -3.62
CA ASP A 65 -9.92 11.30 -4.00
C ASP A 65 -10.47 10.08 -4.78
N GLY A 66 -10.12 8.88 -4.30
CA GLY A 66 -10.51 7.60 -4.87
C GLY A 66 -9.81 7.20 -6.18
N ARG A 67 -8.81 7.96 -6.62
CA ARG A 67 -8.04 7.61 -7.83
C ARG A 67 -7.12 6.41 -7.61
N ILE A 68 -6.60 6.22 -6.39
CA ILE A 68 -5.80 5.06 -6.01
C ILE A 68 -6.67 4.18 -5.12
N GLN A 69 -6.86 2.94 -5.52
CA GLN A 69 -7.58 1.95 -4.72
C GLN A 69 -6.66 0.80 -4.39
N VAL A 70 -6.44 0.58 -3.10
CA VAL A 70 -5.59 -0.51 -2.61
C VAL A 70 -6.46 -1.61 -2.03
N THR A 71 -6.40 -2.79 -2.65
CA THR A 71 -7.00 -3.99 -2.10
C THR A 71 -5.94 -4.72 -1.26
N TYR A 72 -6.14 -4.72 0.06
CA TYR A 72 -5.24 -5.37 1.00
C TYR A 72 -5.58 -6.86 1.16
N TYR A 73 -4.59 -7.69 0.98
CA TYR A 73 -4.64 -9.14 1.20
C TYR A 73 -3.70 -9.52 2.34
N ALA A 74 -4.25 -10.00 3.43
CA ALA A 74 -3.48 -10.54 4.55
C ALA A 74 -2.78 -11.85 4.19
N ALA A 75 -1.85 -12.29 5.03
CA ALA A 75 -1.16 -13.56 4.86
C ALA A 75 -2.13 -14.72 4.63
N GLY A 76 -1.94 -15.46 3.55
CA GLY A 76 -2.77 -16.61 3.18
C GLY A 76 -4.09 -16.28 2.47
N GLU A 77 -4.47 -15.01 2.31
CA GLU A 77 -5.72 -14.64 1.60
C GLU A 77 -5.56 -14.70 0.08
N ARG A 78 -4.39 -14.42 -0.44
CA ARG A 78 -4.09 -14.47 -1.87
C ARG A 78 -2.91 -15.38 -2.15
N VAL A 79 -1.82 -15.21 -1.40
CA VAL A 79 -0.61 -16.01 -1.48
C VAL A 79 -0.11 -16.35 -0.07
N GLY A 80 0.79 -17.33 0.06
CA GLY A 80 1.47 -17.59 1.31
C GLY A 80 2.24 -16.35 1.81
N ALA A 81 2.41 -16.25 3.13
CA ALA A 81 3.03 -15.08 3.74
C ALA A 81 4.38 -14.71 3.10
N PHE A 82 5.24 -15.70 2.89
CA PHE A 82 6.60 -15.49 2.37
C PHE A 82 6.68 -15.50 0.84
N ASP A 83 5.58 -15.76 0.14
CA ASP A 83 5.50 -15.69 -1.32
C ASP A 83 5.24 -14.25 -1.81
N SER A 84 4.92 -13.33 -0.89
CA SER A 84 4.56 -11.93 -1.20
C SER A 84 5.66 -11.19 -1.98
N PHE A 85 6.93 -11.45 -1.72
CA PHE A 85 8.05 -10.89 -2.48
C PHE A 85 8.00 -11.32 -3.95
N ASP A 86 7.90 -12.62 -4.19
CA ASP A 86 7.89 -13.17 -5.55
C ASP A 86 6.64 -12.76 -6.32
N GLU A 87 5.51 -12.62 -5.63
CA GLU A 87 4.25 -12.14 -6.21
C GLU A 87 4.37 -10.72 -6.76
N VAL A 88 5.10 -9.84 -6.04
CA VAL A 88 5.32 -8.47 -6.52
C VAL A 88 6.46 -8.41 -7.53
N ALA A 89 7.57 -9.11 -7.30
CA ALA A 89 8.69 -9.14 -8.24
C ALA A 89 8.30 -9.69 -9.63
N SER A 90 7.34 -10.61 -9.68
CA SER A 90 6.78 -11.13 -10.95
C SER A 90 5.69 -10.23 -11.57
N GLY A 91 5.27 -9.17 -10.89
CA GLY A 91 4.22 -8.26 -11.35
C GLY A 91 2.78 -8.73 -11.11
N ASN A 92 2.56 -9.86 -10.45
CA ASN A 92 1.24 -10.37 -10.13
C ASN A 92 0.50 -9.54 -9.07
N ALA A 93 1.24 -8.87 -8.19
CA ALA A 93 0.74 -7.84 -7.28
C ALA A 93 1.58 -6.56 -7.44
N GLN A 94 1.05 -5.42 -7.00
CA GLN A 94 1.71 -4.13 -7.16
C GLN A 94 2.47 -3.70 -5.92
N ALA A 95 2.12 -4.26 -4.76
CA ALA A 95 2.78 -3.93 -3.50
C ALA A 95 2.79 -5.12 -2.54
N TYR A 96 3.80 -5.17 -1.67
CA TYR A 96 3.77 -6.03 -0.49
C TYR A 96 4.04 -5.21 0.77
N HIS A 97 3.57 -5.73 1.91
CA HIS A 97 3.87 -5.21 3.23
C HIS A 97 4.51 -6.32 4.07
N ALA A 98 5.80 -6.16 4.38
CA ALA A 98 6.61 -7.22 4.98
C ALA A 98 7.82 -6.65 5.73
N ALA A 99 8.63 -7.56 6.29
CA ALA A 99 9.95 -7.28 6.80
C ALA A 99 10.98 -7.95 5.90
N ASP A 100 11.87 -7.20 5.29
CA ASP A 100 12.74 -7.66 4.21
C ASP A 100 13.70 -8.79 4.62
N TYR A 101 14.06 -8.90 5.89
CA TYR A 101 14.93 -10.00 6.37
C TYR A 101 14.32 -11.40 6.13
N TYR A 102 13.04 -11.51 5.84
CA TYR A 102 12.44 -12.79 5.47
C TYR A 102 13.06 -13.39 4.21
N TRP A 103 13.58 -12.54 3.34
CA TRP A 103 14.21 -12.94 2.08
C TRP A 103 15.75 -12.87 2.09
N LYS A 104 16.37 -12.93 3.28
CA LYS A 104 17.83 -13.02 3.41
C LYS A 104 18.44 -14.19 2.61
N GLY A 105 17.65 -15.22 2.32
CA GLY A 105 18.04 -16.32 1.45
C GLY A 105 18.17 -15.95 -0.03
N LYS A 106 17.50 -14.88 -0.48
CA LYS A 106 17.64 -14.34 -1.85
C LYS A 106 18.87 -13.43 -1.96
N HIS A 107 19.07 -12.56 -0.96
CA HIS A 107 20.26 -11.75 -0.82
C HIS A 107 20.48 -11.36 0.66
N PRO A 108 21.69 -11.54 1.23
CA PRO A 108 21.91 -11.26 2.64
C PRO A 108 21.73 -9.80 3.03
N GLY A 109 21.85 -8.87 2.09
CA GLY A 109 21.62 -7.44 2.26
C GLY A 109 20.24 -7.06 2.80
N TRP A 110 19.22 -7.87 2.54
CA TRP A 110 17.87 -7.62 3.02
C TRP A 110 17.75 -7.49 4.55
N ALA A 111 18.64 -8.15 5.29
CA ALA A 111 18.62 -8.07 6.74
C ALA A 111 18.95 -6.66 7.28
N TYR A 112 19.77 -5.89 6.58
CA TYR A 112 20.22 -4.58 7.05
C TYR A 112 19.14 -3.49 7.04
N PHE A 113 18.14 -3.64 6.21
CA PHE A 113 17.02 -2.68 6.09
C PHE A 113 15.86 -2.96 7.05
N THR A 114 15.96 -4.00 7.88
CA THR A 114 14.90 -4.37 8.81
C THR A 114 15.39 -4.38 10.25
N ALA A 115 16.19 -5.36 10.62
CA ALA A 115 16.68 -5.52 11.99
C ALA A 115 18.02 -6.27 12.02
N VAL A 116 18.99 -5.68 12.69
CA VAL A 116 20.29 -6.29 12.97
C VAL A 116 20.43 -6.36 14.48
N PRO A 117 20.74 -7.54 15.06
CA PRO A 117 20.98 -7.63 16.50
C PRO A 117 22.08 -6.66 16.92
N PHE A 118 21.85 -5.90 17.99
CA PHE A 118 22.73 -4.82 18.48
C PHE A 118 22.98 -3.69 17.45
N GLY A 119 22.13 -3.58 16.42
CA GLY A 119 22.20 -2.54 15.41
C GLY A 119 21.56 -1.24 15.86
N HIS A 120 21.10 -0.46 14.90
CA HIS A 120 20.49 0.84 15.15
C HIS A 120 19.19 0.77 15.96
N SER A 121 19.00 1.75 16.83
CA SER A 121 17.67 2.06 17.38
C SER A 121 16.74 2.55 16.27
N TYR A 122 15.45 2.65 16.56
CA TYR A 122 14.46 3.16 15.59
C TYR A 122 14.87 4.52 14.99
N SER A 123 15.21 5.48 15.84
CA SER A 123 15.57 6.83 15.39
C SER A 123 16.87 6.85 14.56
N GLU A 124 17.83 6.00 14.88
CA GLU A 124 19.06 5.88 14.12
C GLU A 124 18.82 5.22 12.76
N MET A 125 17.96 4.18 12.71
CA MET A 125 17.56 3.53 11.46
C MET A 125 16.82 4.51 10.54
N GLU A 126 15.86 5.27 11.06
CA GLU A 126 15.16 6.32 10.33
C GLU A 126 16.12 7.39 9.79
N SER A 127 17.09 7.79 10.59
CA SER A 127 18.10 8.76 10.18
C SER A 127 19.02 8.21 9.09
N TRP A 128 19.45 6.94 9.24
CA TRP A 128 20.28 6.29 8.24
C TRP A 128 19.53 6.12 6.91
N ILE A 129 18.30 5.62 6.94
CA ILE A 129 17.50 5.43 5.72
C ILE A 129 17.27 6.77 5.02
N ASN A 130 16.79 7.79 5.74
CA ASN A 130 16.28 8.98 5.09
C ASN A 130 17.37 10.05 4.80
N TRP A 131 18.53 10.03 5.50
CA TRP A 131 19.49 11.14 5.45
C TRP A 131 20.95 10.72 5.28
N MET A 132 21.27 9.44 5.43
CA MET A 132 22.65 8.96 5.46
C MET A 132 22.95 7.89 4.40
N GLY A 133 22.18 7.84 3.34
CA GLY A 133 22.43 6.96 2.19
C GLY A 133 21.81 5.57 2.30
N GLY A 134 21.05 5.29 3.37
CA GLY A 134 20.41 3.98 3.53
C GLY A 134 19.37 3.67 2.45
N GLN A 135 18.59 4.69 2.04
CA GLN A 135 17.59 4.50 0.98
C GLN A 135 18.23 4.22 -0.37
N GLU A 136 19.34 4.86 -0.70
CA GLU A 136 20.08 4.62 -1.94
C GLU A 136 20.60 3.18 -2.02
N LEU A 137 21.16 2.66 -0.92
CA LEU A 137 21.61 1.27 -0.84
C LEU A 137 20.44 0.28 -0.92
N TRP A 138 19.31 0.64 -0.32
CA TRP A 138 18.09 -0.17 -0.41
C TRP A 138 17.54 -0.20 -1.83
N ASP A 139 17.57 0.94 -2.51
CA ASP A 139 17.14 1.05 -3.90
C ASP A 139 18.05 0.26 -4.86
N GLU A 140 19.35 0.28 -4.62
CA GLU A 140 20.31 -0.52 -5.40
C GLU A 140 19.98 -2.02 -5.26
N LEU A 141 19.85 -2.51 -4.03
CA LEU A 141 19.49 -3.91 -3.81
C LEU A 141 18.11 -4.27 -4.36
N ALA A 142 17.09 -3.46 -4.07
CA ALA A 142 15.72 -3.70 -4.51
C ALA A 142 15.61 -3.68 -6.05
N GLY A 143 16.37 -2.80 -6.69
CA GLY A 143 16.42 -2.67 -8.15
C GLY A 143 16.86 -3.94 -8.88
N GLU A 144 17.72 -4.77 -8.28
CA GLU A 144 18.09 -6.08 -8.84
C GLU A 144 16.88 -7.03 -8.99
N PHE A 145 15.84 -6.81 -8.20
CA PHE A 145 14.60 -7.59 -8.21
C PHE A 145 13.42 -6.85 -8.85
N GLY A 146 13.66 -5.68 -9.45
CA GLY A 146 12.60 -4.86 -10.04
C GLY A 146 11.67 -4.22 -9.00
N LEU A 147 12.14 -4.04 -7.76
CA LEU A 147 11.38 -3.52 -6.64
C LEU A 147 11.82 -2.10 -6.25
N LYS A 148 10.92 -1.40 -5.57
CA LYS A 148 11.21 -0.15 -4.82
C LYS A 148 10.72 -0.34 -3.40
N CYS A 149 11.61 -0.25 -2.44
CA CYS A 149 11.29 -0.40 -1.04
C CYS A 149 11.23 0.95 -0.31
N MET A 150 10.40 1.02 0.72
CA MET A 150 10.25 2.21 1.57
C MET A 150 9.90 1.76 2.99
N ALA A 151 10.47 2.44 3.98
CA ALA A 151 10.09 2.23 5.37
C ALA A 151 8.65 2.70 5.61
N CYS A 152 7.83 1.88 6.25
CA CYS A 152 6.42 2.17 6.52
C CYS A 152 6.02 2.01 7.99
N GLY A 153 6.97 1.72 8.87
CA GLY A 153 6.74 1.62 10.30
C GLY A 153 7.83 0.84 11.02
N ASN A 154 7.67 0.74 12.33
CA ASN A 154 8.60 0.05 13.20
C ASN A 154 7.85 -0.65 14.34
N THR A 155 8.37 -1.76 14.81
CA THR A 155 7.78 -2.56 15.90
C THR A 155 8.40 -2.25 17.28
N GLY A 156 9.33 -1.33 17.34
CA GLY A 156 10.10 -1.04 18.55
C GLY A 156 11.19 -2.06 18.82
N VAL A 157 11.70 -2.07 20.05
CA VAL A 157 12.71 -3.06 20.48
C VAL A 157 12.10 -4.45 20.54
N GLN A 158 12.90 -5.43 20.11
CA GLN A 158 12.52 -6.84 20.14
C GLN A 158 13.34 -7.59 21.20
N TRP A 159 12.73 -8.58 21.80
CA TRP A 159 13.42 -9.51 22.69
C TRP A 159 14.37 -10.39 21.89
N GLY A 160 15.53 -10.69 22.46
CA GLY A 160 16.54 -11.56 21.84
C GLY A 160 16.07 -13.01 21.67
N GLY A 161 15.11 -13.46 22.46
CA GLY A 161 14.50 -14.79 22.36
C GLY A 161 13.60 -15.12 23.54
N TRP A 162 12.96 -16.29 23.44
CA TRP A 162 12.14 -16.89 24.49
C TRP A 162 12.77 -18.23 24.84
N PHE A 163 13.24 -18.39 26.06
CA PHE A 163 14.00 -19.55 26.51
C PHE A 163 13.30 -20.22 27.68
N ASN A 164 13.47 -21.51 27.82
CA ASN A 164 13.00 -22.29 28.96
C ASN A 164 14.08 -22.45 30.05
N LYS A 165 15.23 -21.79 29.88
CA LYS A 165 16.35 -21.72 30.83
C LYS A 165 16.89 -20.29 30.85
N GLU A 166 17.65 -19.97 31.88
CA GLU A 166 18.37 -18.71 31.96
C GLU A 166 19.55 -18.71 30.96
N ILE A 167 19.74 -17.62 30.26
CA ILE A 167 20.80 -17.39 29.29
C ILE A 167 21.75 -16.34 29.86
N ASN A 168 22.95 -16.74 30.20
CA ASN A 168 24.00 -15.90 30.79
C ASN A 168 25.16 -15.63 29.84
N SER A 169 25.34 -16.43 28.80
CA SER A 169 26.41 -16.32 27.83
C SER A 169 25.99 -16.86 26.46
N GLY A 170 26.81 -16.63 25.44
CA GLY A 170 26.62 -17.25 24.12
C GLY A 170 26.67 -18.77 24.12
N ASP A 171 27.37 -19.37 25.10
CA ASP A 171 27.45 -20.82 25.20
C ASP A 171 26.16 -21.47 25.70
N ASP A 172 25.23 -20.68 26.19
CA ASP A 172 23.89 -21.13 26.61
C ASP A 172 22.91 -21.25 25.44
N LEU A 173 23.24 -20.73 24.25
CA LEU A 173 22.44 -20.78 23.03
C LEU A 173 22.72 -22.03 22.22
#